data_c56e09d60f27932730fef4c23862e5fb
#
_entry.id   c56e09d60f27932730fef4c23862e5fb
#
_cell.length_a   1.000
_cell.length_b   1.000
_cell.length_c   1.000
_cell.angle_alpha   90.00
_cell.angle_beta   90.00
_cell.angle_gamma   90.00
#
_symmetry.space_group_name_H-M   'P 1'
#
loop_
_entity.id
_entity.type
_entity.pdbx_description
1 polymer ?
#
loop_
_entity_poly.entity_id
_entity_poly.type
_entity_poly.pdbx_seq_one_letter_code
_entity_poly.pdbx_strand_id
1 'polypeptide(L)'
;MTPQPLLRATGLRKSYRGRCVVDDAELSVGPGEIAGILGPNGAGKTTTFRMCVGLVKPDAGAIYFDGHDVTRLPMYRRARLGLGYLPQEASIFRRMTVEGNVLAVLETQRLTRRERLKRLAELLEFLHIAHLAKSSSEVLSGGERRRLEITRALASEPRMMLLDEPFAGVDPIAVQDIQGILRRLREEQGIAILITDHNVRETLGVTDHAYILHQGQILAHGTPAELVADARVREVYLGHSFA
;
A
#
# COMPACT_ATOMS: atom_id res chain seq x y z
N MET A 1 3.40 9.91 25.52
CA MET A 1 2.16 9.97 24.72
C MET A 1 2.44 9.21 23.44
N THR A 2 1.72 8.11 23.20
CA THR A 2 1.82 7.40 21.90
C THR A 2 1.39 8.35 20.79
N PRO A 3 2.18 8.52 19.71
CA PRO A 3 1.79 9.40 18.60
C PRO A 3 0.44 8.95 18.04
N GLN A 4 -0.38 9.93 17.66
CA GLN A 4 -1.68 9.63 17.06
C GLN A 4 -1.45 8.91 15.72
N PRO A 5 -2.14 7.78 15.44
CA PRO A 5 -1.99 7.06 14.18
C PRO A 5 -2.39 7.93 12.99
N LEU A 6 -1.65 7.82 11.88
CA LEU A 6 -1.95 8.52 10.64
C LEU A 6 -3.19 7.94 9.95
N LEU A 7 -3.32 6.61 9.93
CA LEU A 7 -4.53 5.89 9.53
C LEU A 7 -5.05 5.09 10.72
N ARG A 8 -6.35 5.18 10.99
CA ARG A 8 -7.04 4.37 12.00
C ARG A 8 -8.38 3.90 11.45
N ALA A 9 -8.62 2.62 11.55
CA ALA A 9 -9.90 2.00 11.24
C ALA A 9 -10.41 1.28 12.48
N THR A 10 -11.68 1.46 12.83
CA THR A 10 -12.29 0.91 14.05
C THR A 10 -13.65 0.30 13.76
N GLY A 11 -13.89 -0.91 14.25
CA GLY A 11 -15.18 -1.58 14.19
C GLY A 11 -15.66 -1.85 12.76
N LEU A 12 -14.75 -2.04 11.79
CA LEU A 12 -15.13 -2.18 10.40
C LEU A 12 -15.94 -3.45 10.16
N ARG A 13 -17.10 -3.28 9.54
CA ARG A 13 -17.95 -4.38 9.09
C ARG A 13 -18.30 -4.26 7.62
N LYS A 14 -18.33 -5.42 6.93
CA LYS A 14 -18.78 -5.49 5.54
C LYS A 14 -19.41 -6.83 5.23
N SER A 15 -20.61 -6.76 4.65
CA SER A 15 -21.34 -7.94 4.17
C SER A 15 -21.65 -7.81 2.68
N TYR A 16 -21.65 -8.93 1.98
CA TYR A 16 -22.08 -9.05 0.59
C TYR A 16 -23.14 -10.15 0.48
N ARG A 17 -24.31 -9.82 -0.02
CA ARG A 17 -25.43 -10.79 -0.20
C ARG A 17 -25.71 -11.62 1.05
N GLY A 18 -25.72 -10.99 2.21
CA GLY A 18 -25.99 -11.63 3.50
C GLY A 18 -24.79 -12.36 4.14
N ARG A 19 -23.66 -12.51 3.42
CA ARG A 19 -22.43 -13.08 3.99
C ARG A 19 -21.56 -11.98 4.58
N CYS A 20 -21.27 -12.05 5.87
CA CYS A 20 -20.30 -11.20 6.52
C CYS A 20 -18.89 -11.58 6.05
N VAL A 21 -18.13 -10.61 5.52
CA VAL A 21 -16.77 -10.78 4.99
C VAL A 21 -15.75 -10.11 5.89
N VAL A 22 -16.14 -9.00 6.54
CA VAL A 22 -15.34 -8.32 7.56
C VAL A 22 -16.25 -8.07 8.75
N ASP A 23 -15.82 -8.46 9.92
CA ASP A 23 -16.58 -8.39 11.17
C ASP A 23 -15.69 -7.82 12.27
N ASP A 24 -15.96 -6.58 12.65
CA ASP A 24 -15.30 -5.87 13.74
C ASP A 24 -13.77 -5.72 13.59
N ALA A 25 -13.30 -5.48 12.34
CA ALA A 25 -11.87 -5.33 12.11
C ALA A 25 -11.37 -3.95 12.54
N GLU A 26 -10.26 -3.95 13.29
CA GLU A 26 -9.56 -2.75 13.74
C GLU A 26 -8.12 -2.77 13.27
N LEU A 27 -7.62 -1.63 12.81
CA LEU A 27 -6.22 -1.46 12.43
C LEU A 27 -5.78 0.01 12.56
N SER A 28 -4.49 0.20 12.75
CA SER A 28 -3.89 1.53 12.76
C SER A 28 -2.49 1.49 12.14
N VAL A 29 -2.07 2.61 11.55
CA VAL A 29 -0.72 2.81 11.01
C VAL A 29 -0.25 4.19 11.46
N GLY A 30 0.88 4.25 12.12
CA GLY A 30 1.51 5.50 12.55
C GLY A 30 2.23 6.22 11.41
N PRO A 31 2.64 7.50 11.63
CA PRO A 31 3.49 8.22 10.70
C PRO A 31 4.83 7.50 10.50
N GLY A 32 5.24 7.30 9.24
CA GLY A 32 6.51 6.63 8.94
C GLY A 32 6.58 5.16 9.35
N GLU A 33 5.45 4.48 9.50
CA GLU A 33 5.38 3.04 9.75
C GLU A 33 4.99 2.26 8.49
N ILE A 34 5.50 1.04 8.38
CA ILE A 34 5.08 0.06 7.37
C ILE A 34 4.26 -1.03 8.07
N ALA A 35 2.96 -1.08 7.80
CA ALA A 35 2.07 -2.10 8.33
C ALA A 35 1.61 -3.09 7.26
N GLY A 36 1.39 -4.35 7.66
CA GLY A 36 0.88 -5.41 6.78
C GLY A 36 -0.54 -5.84 7.13
N ILE A 37 -1.34 -6.20 6.12
CA ILE A 37 -2.60 -6.95 6.29
C ILE A 37 -2.42 -8.30 5.61
N LEU A 38 -2.34 -9.36 6.40
CA LEU A 38 -2.04 -10.71 5.96
C LEU A 38 -3.17 -11.68 6.38
N GLY A 39 -3.15 -12.89 5.86
CA GLY A 39 -4.12 -13.93 6.21
C GLY A 39 -4.45 -14.82 5.01
N PRO A 40 -5.17 -15.93 5.20
CA PRO A 40 -5.53 -16.86 4.13
C PRO A 40 -6.48 -16.24 3.10
N ASN A 41 -6.68 -16.95 1.98
CA ASN A 41 -7.63 -16.53 0.96
C ASN A 41 -9.05 -16.51 1.55
N GLY A 42 -9.80 -15.44 1.23
CA GLY A 42 -11.16 -15.25 1.76
C GLY A 42 -11.22 -14.70 3.19
N ALA A 43 -10.10 -14.39 3.83
CA ALA A 43 -10.06 -13.85 5.19
C ALA A 43 -10.63 -12.42 5.34
N GLY A 44 -10.88 -11.70 4.23
CA GLY A 44 -11.38 -10.33 4.28
C GLY A 44 -10.33 -9.25 3.99
N LYS A 45 -9.05 -9.62 3.76
CA LYS A 45 -7.92 -8.68 3.53
C LYS A 45 -8.24 -7.60 2.50
N THR A 46 -8.52 -8.01 1.27
CA THR A 46 -8.79 -7.10 0.15
C THR A 46 -9.99 -6.20 0.43
N THR A 47 -11.03 -6.71 1.12
CA THR A 47 -12.20 -5.92 1.48
C THR A 47 -11.83 -4.87 2.54
N THR A 48 -11.13 -5.24 3.60
CA THR A 48 -10.64 -4.32 4.64
C THR A 48 -9.74 -3.25 4.03
N PHE A 49 -8.80 -3.67 3.21
CA PHE A 49 -7.89 -2.77 2.52
C PHE A 49 -8.64 -1.78 1.59
N ARG A 50 -9.57 -2.27 0.77
CA ARG A 50 -10.38 -1.43 -0.12
C ARG A 50 -11.30 -0.47 0.64
N MET A 51 -11.73 -0.80 1.85
CA MET A 51 -12.41 0.15 2.73
C MET A 51 -11.47 1.27 3.16
N CYS A 52 -10.21 0.97 3.52
CA CYS A 52 -9.19 1.97 3.84
C CYS A 52 -8.86 2.88 2.65
N VAL A 53 -8.81 2.34 1.43
CA VAL A 53 -8.61 3.12 0.18
C VAL A 53 -9.81 4.02 -0.12
N GLY A 54 -11.03 3.63 0.26
CA GLY A 54 -12.28 4.32 -0.11
C GLY A 54 -12.92 3.83 -1.40
N LEU A 55 -12.54 2.62 -1.84
CA LEU A 55 -13.17 1.91 -2.97
C LEU A 55 -14.41 1.14 -2.54
N VAL A 56 -14.44 0.69 -1.28
CA VAL A 56 -15.58 -0.01 -0.67
C VAL A 56 -16.04 0.80 0.55
N LYS A 57 -17.34 1.03 0.64
CA LYS A 57 -17.93 1.67 1.82
C LYS A 57 -18.19 0.60 2.90
N PRO A 58 -17.73 0.77 4.15
CA PRO A 58 -18.08 -0.11 5.23
C PRO A 58 -19.59 -0.01 5.54
N ASP A 59 -20.16 -1.10 6.05
CA ASP A 59 -21.55 -1.15 6.52
C ASP A 59 -21.66 -0.62 7.96
N ALA A 60 -20.58 -0.80 8.76
CA ALA A 60 -20.42 -0.22 10.10
C ALA A 60 -18.94 0.08 10.36
N GLY A 61 -18.66 0.81 11.43
CA GLY A 61 -17.32 1.26 11.81
C GLY A 61 -16.94 2.59 11.18
N ALA A 62 -15.71 3.04 11.46
CA ALA A 62 -15.20 4.32 11.01
C ALA A 62 -13.72 4.23 10.58
N ILE A 63 -13.33 5.11 9.66
CA ILE A 63 -11.96 5.23 9.16
C ILE A 63 -11.54 6.69 9.30
N TYR A 64 -10.42 6.90 9.98
CA TYR A 64 -9.82 8.20 10.19
C TYR A 64 -8.47 8.27 9.49
N PHE A 65 -8.19 9.36 8.81
CA PHE A 65 -6.89 9.68 8.23
C PHE A 65 -6.46 11.05 8.71
N ASP A 66 -5.29 11.13 9.36
CA ASP A 66 -4.76 12.35 9.97
C ASP A 66 -5.78 13.04 10.91
N GLY A 67 -6.47 12.24 11.72
CA GLY A 67 -7.53 12.71 12.63
C GLY A 67 -8.88 13.05 11.98
N HIS A 68 -8.98 13.08 10.65
CA HIS A 68 -10.22 13.40 9.93
C HIS A 68 -11.02 12.12 9.62
N ASP A 69 -12.33 12.15 9.86
CA ASP A 69 -13.22 11.07 9.44
C ASP A 69 -13.32 11.03 7.90
N VAL A 70 -12.77 9.96 7.32
CA VAL A 70 -12.79 9.71 5.87
C VAL A 70 -13.71 8.56 5.48
N THR A 71 -14.50 8.02 6.42
CA THR A 71 -15.33 6.81 6.25
C THR A 71 -16.19 6.87 4.99
N ARG A 72 -16.81 8.02 4.73
CA ARG A 72 -17.72 8.23 3.58
C ARG A 72 -17.05 8.92 2.41
N LEU A 73 -15.78 9.31 2.53
CA LEU A 73 -15.07 9.98 1.45
C LEU A 73 -14.64 8.98 0.37
N PRO A 74 -14.93 9.24 -0.91
CA PRO A 74 -14.42 8.44 -2.01
C PRO A 74 -12.90 8.60 -2.17
N MET A 75 -12.26 7.62 -2.82
CA MET A 75 -10.80 7.54 -2.99
C MET A 75 -10.17 8.87 -3.45
N TYR A 76 -10.73 9.57 -4.44
CA TYR A 76 -10.15 10.82 -4.94
C TYR A 76 -10.11 11.95 -3.90
N ARG A 77 -11.06 11.98 -2.94
CA ARG A 77 -11.02 12.94 -1.83
C ARG A 77 -9.96 12.55 -0.80
N ARG A 78 -9.81 11.25 -0.52
CA ARG A 78 -8.74 10.75 0.35
C ARG A 78 -7.37 11.02 -0.26
N ALA A 79 -7.22 10.86 -1.59
CA ALA A 79 -5.98 11.20 -2.30
C ALA A 79 -5.58 12.67 -2.11
N ARG A 80 -6.55 13.60 -2.12
CA ARG A 80 -6.29 15.03 -1.85
C ARG A 80 -5.87 15.32 -0.41
N LEU A 81 -6.13 14.42 0.52
CA LEU A 81 -5.64 14.48 1.90
C LEU A 81 -4.24 13.87 2.06
N GLY A 82 -3.67 13.30 0.99
CA GLY A 82 -2.35 12.69 1.00
C GLY A 82 -2.34 11.15 1.11
N LEU A 83 -3.44 10.47 0.77
CA LEU A 83 -3.51 9.02 0.76
C LEU A 83 -3.29 8.50 -0.66
N GLY A 84 -2.07 7.98 -0.94
CA GLY A 84 -1.72 7.35 -2.22
C GLY A 84 -2.24 5.91 -2.29
N TYR A 85 -2.53 5.44 -3.50
CA TYR A 85 -2.97 4.05 -3.74
C TYR A 85 -2.25 3.44 -4.94
N LEU A 86 -1.69 2.26 -4.74
CA LEU A 86 -1.08 1.44 -5.77
C LEU A 86 -1.89 0.15 -5.92
N PRO A 87 -2.67 0.00 -7.00
CA PRO A 87 -3.49 -1.19 -7.22
C PRO A 87 -2.65 -2.42 -7.58
N GLN A 88 -3.26 -3.61 -7.42
CA GLN A 88 -2.71 -4.87 -7.87
C GLN A 88 -2.55 -4.91 -9.40
N GLU A 89 -3.57 -4.43 -10.13
CA GLU A 89 -3.54 -4.38 -11.59
C GLU A 89 -2.65 -3.24 -12.08
N ALA A 90 -1.94 -3.47 -13.20
CA ALA A 90 -1.07 -2.48 -13.81
C ALA A 90 -1.84 -1.20 -14.15
N SER A 91 -1.39 -0.08 -13.59
CA SER A 91 -2.07 1.22 -13.69
C SER A 91 -1.38 2.23 -14.61
N ILE A 92 -0.29 1.83 -15.29
CA ILE A 92 0.46 2.72 -16.19
C ILE A 92 -0.30 3.04 -17.48
N PHE A 93 -0.04 4.20 -18.05
CA PHE A 93 -0.48 4.56 -19.40
C PHE A 93 0.47 3.92 -20.42
N ARG A 94 0.11 2.74 -20.91
CA ARG A 94 0.99 1.87 -21.72
C ARG A 94 1.58 2.57 -22.95
N ARG A 95 0.81 3.44 -23.64
CA ARG A 95 1.24 4.15 -24.85
C ARG A 95 2.04 5.43 -24.59
N MET A 96 2.31 5.75 -23.33
CA MET A 96 3.13 6.90 -22.95
C MET A 96 4.57 6.47 -22.64
N THR A 97 5.50 7.42 -22.70
CA THR A 97 6.85 7.22 -22.18
C THR A 97 6.82 7.15 -20.65
N VAL A 98 7.93 6.70 -20.05
CA VAL A 98 8.11 6.69 -18.59
C VAL A 98 7.92 8.10 -18.02
N GLU A 99 8.62 9.10 -18.56
CA GLU A 99 8.46 10.51 -18.15
C GLU A 99 7.03 11.02 -18.37
N GLY A 100 6.40 10.66 -19.49
CA GLY A 100 5.03 11.05 -19.80
C GLY A 100 4.03 10.55 -18.78
N ASN A 101 4.21 9.32 -18.28
CA ASN A 101 3.40 8.75 -17.20
C ASN A 101 3.46 9.56 -15.90
N VAL A 102 4.65 10.02 -15.52
CA VAL A 102 4.87 10.80 -14.30
C VAL A 102 4.39 12.24 -14.50
N LEU A 103 4.70 12.85 -15.64
CA LEU A 103 4.26 14.21 -15.97
C LEU A 103 2.74 14.35 -15.96
N ALA A 104 2.01 13.34 -16.46
CA ALA A 104 0.55 13.35 -16.46
C ALA A 104 -0.04 13.52 -15.03
N VAL A 105 0.65 13.00 -14.00
CA VAL A 105 0.26 13.23 -12.61
C VAL A 105 0.72 14.59 -12.11
N LEU A 106 1.98 14.97 -12.38
CA LEU A 106 2.52 16.27 -11.96
C LEU A 106 1.76 17.46 -12.57
N GLU A 107 1.15 17.30 -13.75
CA GLU A 107 0.31 18.34 -14.37
C GLU A 107 -0.98 18.61 -13.61
N THR A 108 -1.44 17.68 -12.78
CA THR A 108 -2.60 17.88 -11.90
C THR A 108 -2.25 18.68 -10.64
N GLN A 109 -0.95 18.86 -10.36
CA GLN A 109 -0.45 19.62 -9.21
C GLN A 109 -0.30 21.11 -9.54
N ARG A 110 -0.34 21.97 -8.50
CA ARG A 110 -0.14 23.42 -8.66
C ARG A 110 1.36 23.77 -8.78
N LEU A 111 2.04 23.19 -9.76
CA LEU A 111 3.46 23.37 -10.02
C LEU A 111 3.68 24.15 -11.33
N THR A 112 4.69 25.00 -11.36
CA THR A 112 5.20 25.61 -12.60
C THR A 112 5.86 24.53 -13.47
N ARG A 113 6.04 24.82 -14.77
CA ARG A 113 6.74 23.88 -15.69
C ARG A 113 8.14 23.52 -15.19
N ARG A 114 8.87 24.49 -14.62
CA ARG A 114 10.23 24.26 -14.09
C ARG A 114 10.22 23.34 -12.89
N GLU A 115 9.31 23.54 -11.97
CA GLU A 115 9.14 22.69 -10.78
C GLU A 115 8.73 21.27 -11.16
N ARG A 116 7.82 21.10 -12.11
CA ARG A 116 7.41 19.78 -12.63
C ARG A 116 8.59 19.01 -13.21
N LEU A 117 9.42 19.65 -14.05
CA LEU A 117 10.59 19.00 -14.64
C LEU A 117 11.66 18.66 -13.59
N LYS A 118 11.85 19.52 -12.59
CA LYS A 118 12.74 19.23 -11.46
C LYS A 118 12.22 18.03 -10.66
N ARG A 119 10.94 18.03 -10.30
CA ARG A 119 10.31 16.94 -9.54
C ARG A 119 10.30 15.63 -10.32
N LEU A 120 10.06 15.67 -11.63
CA LEU A 120 10.20 14.52 -12.51
C LEU A 120 11.58 13.88 -12.41
N ALA A 121 12.65 14.68 -12.57
CA ALA A 121 14.02 14.17 -12.50
C ALA A 121 14.32 13.53 -11.14
N GLU A 122 13.96 14.21 -10.03
CA GLU A 122 14.12 13.69 -8.66
C GLU A 122 13.43 12.34 -8.46
N LEU A 123 12.19 12.21 -8.91
CA LEU A 123 11.42 10.97 -8.76
C LEU A 123 11.99 9.82 -9.59
N LEU A 124 12.40 10.08 -10.84
CA LEU A 124 12.99 9.08 -11.71
C LEU A 124 14.35 8.59 -11.20
N GLU A 125 15.17 9.48 -10.66
CA GLU A 125 16.43 9.13 -9.99
C GLU A 125 16.19 8.33 -8.72
N PHE A 126 15.28 8.77 -7.87
CA PHE A 126 14.95 8.09 -6.61
C PHE A 126 14.53 6.63 -6.84
N LEU A 127 13.77 6.35 -7.90
CA LEU A 127 13.31 5.01 -8.26
C LEU A 127 14.27 4.27 -9.24
N HIS A 128 15.44 4.84 -9.56
CA HIS A 128 16.45 4.27 -10.47
C HIS A 128 15.90 3.91 -11.86
N ILE A 129 15.00 4.74 -12.41
CA ILE A 129 14.44 4.60 -13.77
C ILE A 129 14.68 5.81 -14.66
N ALA A 130 15.60 6.70 -14.28
CA ALA A 130 15.92 7.91 -15.06
C ALA A 130 16.44 7.57 -16.48
N HIS A 131 17.24 6.50 -16.60
CA HIS A 131 17.75 6.01 -17.89
C HIS A 131 16.66 5.53 -18.84
N LEU A 132 15.45 5.23 -18.33
CA LEU A 132 14.29 4.80 -19.11
C LEU A 132 13.31 5.94 -19.43
N ALA A 133 13.61 7.20 -19.05
CA ALA A 133 12.67 8.32 -19.13
C ALA A 133 11.97 8.44 -20.49
N LYS A 134 12.68 8.25 -21.59
CA LYS A 134 12.18 8.33 -22.98
C LYS A 134 11.64 7.01 -23.53
N SER A 135 11.80 5.91 -22.82
CA SER A 135 11.33 4.59 -23.25
C SER A 135 9.82 4.52 -23.21
N SER A 136 9.21 3.77 -24.13
CA SER A 136 7.79 3.43 -24.06
C SER A 136 7.52 2.55 -22.83
N SER A 137 6.44 2.81 -22.12
CA SER A 137 6.08 1.99 -20.95
C SER A 137 5.65 0.56 -21.32
N GLU A 138 5.39 0.27 -22.58
CA GLU A 138 5.04 -1.08 -23.06
C GLU A 138 6.21 -2.06 -22.99
N VAL A 139 7.44 -1.56 -23.14
CA VAL A 139 8.64 -2.41 -23.20
C VAL A 139 9.29 -2.66 -21.86
N LEU A 140 8.74 -2.12 -20.77
CA LEU A 140 9.28 -2.26 -19.43
C LEU A 140 9.14 -3.69 -18.90
N SER A 141 10.19 -4.19 -18.25
CA SER A 141 10.13 -5.39 -17.42
C SER A 141 9.12 -5.24 -16.28
N GLY A 142 8.75 -6.35 -15.62
CA GLY A 142 7.84 -6.32 -14.47
C GLY A 142 8.31 -5.40 -13.34
N GLY A 143 9.59 -5.48 -12.97
CA GLY A 143 10.20 -4.65 -11.93
C GLY A 143 10.26 -3.16 -12.30
N GLU A 144 10.68 -2.83 -13.54
CA GLU A 144 10.70 -1.45 -14.04
C GLU A 144 9.31 -0.84 -14.11
N ARG A 145 8.32 -1.64 -14.53
CA ARG A 145 6.91 -1.24 -14.53
C ARG A 145 6.43 -0.92 -13.11
N ARG A 146 6.75 -1.78 -12.15
CA ARG A 146 6.36 -1.56 -10.76
C ARG A 146 7.01 -0.31 -10.17
N ARG A 147 8.28 -0.05 -10.49
CA ARG A 147 8.96 1.20 -10.11
C ARG A 147 8.28 2.42 -10.72
N LEU A 148 7.87 2.37 -11.99
CA LEU A 148 7.12 3.46 -12.63
C LEU A 148 5.76 3.71 -11.96
N GLU A 149 5.04 2.66 -11.58
CA GLU A 149 3.76 2.76 -10.86
C GLU A 149 3.94 3.45 -9.50
N ILE A 150 4.98 3.06 -8.74
CA ILE A 150 5.34 3.70 -7.48
C ILE A 150 5.71 5.17 -7.73
N THR A 151 6.52 5.47 -8.76
CA THR A 151 6.90 6.84 -9.13
C THR A 151 5.69 7.72 -9.40
N ARG A 152 4.70 7.19 -10.11
CA ARG A 152 3.44 7.91 -10.38
C ARG A 152 2.64 8.17 -9.10
N ALA A 153 2.58 7.20 -8.21
CA ALA A 153 1.88 7.38 -6.93
C ALA A 153 2.59 8.46 -6.07
N LEU A 154 3.92 8.49 -6.07
CA LEU A 154 4.73 9.49 -5.37
C LEU A 154 4.63 10.90 -5.96
N ALA A 155 4.31 11.02 -7.25
CA ALA A 155 4.13 12.32 -7.90
C ALA A 155 2.98 13.15 -7.29
N SER A 156 2.06 12.52 -6.57
CA SER A 156 0.98 13.21 -5.81
C SER A 156 1.39 13.61 -4.40
N GLU A 157 2.65 13.42 -3.99
CA GLU A 157 3.21 13.74 -2.67
C GLU A 157 2.38 13.13 -1.51
N PRO A 158 2.17 11.82 -1.50
CA PRO A 158 1.36 11.19 -0.47
C PRO A 158 2.08 11.19 0.88
N ARG A 159 1.32 11.37 1.97
CA ARG A 159 1.78 11.14 3.34
C ARG A 159 1.72 9.67 3.73
N MET A 160 0.88 8.91 3.05
CA MET A 160 0.71 7.47 3.23
C MET A 160 0.43 6.79 1.89
N MET A 161 1.00 5.61 1.68
CA MET A 161 0.71 4.76 0.53
C MET A 161 0.01 3.48 0.95
N LEU A 162 -1.05 3.13 0.22
CA LEU A 162 -1.72 1.84 0.32
C LEU A 162 -1.33 1.00 -0.90
N LEU A 163 -0.70 -0.16 -0.68
CA LEU A 163 -0.15 -1.02 -1.73
C LEU A 163 -0.90 -2.35 -1.76
N ASP A 164 -1.64 -2.60 -2.84
CA ASP A 164 -2.39 -3.83 -3.05
C ASP A 164 -1.51 -4.83 -3.80
N GLU A 165 -1.06 -5.88 -3.12
CA GLU A 165 -0.19 -6.94 -3.62
C GLU A 165 1.04 -6.41 -4.40
N PRO A 166 1.93 -5.62 -3.76
CA PRO A 166 3.05 -4.99 -4.46
C PRO A 166 4.08 -5.99 -4.99
N PHE A 167 4.13 -7.21 -4.49
CA PHE A 167 5.09 -8.24 -4.86
C PHE A 167 4.51 -9.27 -5.85
N ALA A 168 3.22 -9.17 -6.20
CA ALA A 168 2.57 -10.14 -7.09
C ALA A 168 3.13 -10.07 -8.52
N GLY A 169 3.51 -11.22 -9.07
CA GLY A 169 3.99 -11.34 -10.44
C GLY A 169 5.36 -10.67 -10.71
N VAL A 170 6.13 -10.44 -9.66
CA VAL A 170 7.48 -9.85 -9.72
C VAL A 170 8.51 -10.93 -9.41
N ASP A 171 9.64 -10.93 -10.11
CA ASP A 171 10.74 -11.86 -9.84
C ASP A 171 11.42 -11.57 -8.48
N PRO A 172 12.10 -12.56 -7.84
CA PRO A 172 12.66 -12.42 -6.50
C PRO A 172 13.68 -11.28 -6.35
N ILE A 173 14.45 -10.96 -7.39
CA ILE A 173 15.42 -9.87 -7.36
C ILE A 173 14.68 -8.52 -7.32
N ALA A 174 13.69 -8.37 -8.19
CA ALA A 174 12.88 -7.15 -8.22
C ALA A 174 12.01 -6.99 -6.94
N VAL A 175 11.62 -8.08 -6.27
CA VAL A 175 10.96 -8.00 -4.96
C VAL A 175 11.88 -7.34 -3.93
N GLN A 176 13.15 -7.77 -3.85
CA GLN A 176 14.14 -7.17 -2.93
C GLN A 176 14.36 -5.68 -3.22
N ASP A 177 14.40 -5.31 -4.49
CA ASP A 177 14.48 -3.91 -4.92
C ASP A 177 13.28 -3.10 -4.45
N ILE A 178 12.06 -3.63 -4.63
CA ILE A 178 10.83 -2.98 -4.17
C ILE A 178 10.84 -2.83 -2.65
N GLN A 179 11.22 -3.87 -1.90
CA GLN A 179 11.37 -3.79 -0.44
C GLN A 179 12.36 -2.69 -0.04
N GLY A 180 13.51 -2.58 -0.74
CA GLY A 180 14.48 -1.51 -0.55
C GLY A 180 13.87 -0.12 -0.79
N ILE A 181 13.08 0.04 -1.85
CA ILE A 181 12.37 1.28 -2.15
C ILE A 181 11.39 1.63 -1.02
N LEU A 182 10.59 0.68 -0.53
CA LEU A 182 9.61 0.92 0.53
C LEU A 182 10.29 1.36 1.84
N ARG A 183 11.42 0.73 2.21
CA ARG A 183 12.21 1.18 3.38
C ARG A 183 12.71 2.60 3.20
N ARG A 184 13.27 2.94 2.03
CA ARG A 184 13.74 4.30 1.73
C ARG A 184 12.61 5.33 1.77
N LEU A 185 11.42 5.01 1.26
CA LEU A 185 10.25 5.89 1.34
C LEU A 185 9.87 6.18 2.81
N ARG A 186 9.93 5.18 3.68
CA ARG A 186 9.71 5.32 5.10
C ARG A 186 10.81 6.18 5.76
N GLU A 187 12.07 5.82 5.51
CA GLU A 187 13.23 6.38 6.24
C GLU A 187 13.60 7.79 5.77
N GLU A 188 13.61 8.02 4.45
CA GLU A 188 14.06 9.29 3.85
C GLU A 188 12.91 10.29 3.67
N GLN A 189 11.67 9.82 3.48
CA GLN A 189 10.53 10.70 3.19
C GLN A 189 9.43 10.67 4.26
N GLY A 190 9.55 9.80 5.27
CA GLY A 190 8.57 9.67 6.35
C GLY A 190 7.19 9.18 5.90
N ILE A 191 7.09 8.54 4.72
CA ILE A 191 5.83 8.05 4.17
C ILE A 191 5.41 6.80 4.95
N ALA A 192 4.18 6.81 5.50
CA ALA A 192 3.57 5.63 6.07
C ALA A 192 3.09 4.69 4.95
N ILE A 193 3.12 3.38 5.20
CA ILE A 193 2.75 2.39 4.18
C ILE A 193 1.84 1.33 4.79
N LEU A 194 0.74 1.00 4.10
CA LEU A 194 -0.08 -0.17 4.39
C LEU A 194 -0.03 -1.12 3.20
N ILE A 195 0.39 -2.36 3.45
CA ILE A 195 0.56 -3.40 2.43
C ILE A 195 -0.46 -4.51 2.66
N THR A 196 -1.10 -5.00 1.61
CA THR A 196 -1.74 -6.32 1.61
C THR A 196 -1.08 -7.18 0.54
N ASP A 197 -0.72 -8.41 0.90
CA ASP A 197 -0.13 -9.36 -0.03
C ASP A 197 -0.47 -10.80 0.40
N HIS A 198 -0.35 -11.74 -0.53
CA HIS A 198 -0.41 -13.18 -0.25
C HIS A 198 0.99 -13.76 0.05
N ASN A 199 2.05 -13.05 -0.31
CA ASN A 199 3.43 -13.44 -0.03
C ASN A 199 3.84 -12.98 1.38
N VAL A 200 3.63 -13.86 2.34
CA VAL A 200 3.84 -13.58 3.77
C VAL A 200 5.27 -13.20 4.09
N ARG A 201 6.23 -13.99 3.59
CA ARG A 201 7.66 -13.81 3.90
C ARG A 201 8.15 -12.44 3.43
N GLU A 202 7.80 -12.08 2.21
CA GLU A 202 8.21 -10.81 1.61
C GLU A 202 7.57 -9.61 2.33
N THR A 203 6.31 -9.75 2.73
CA THR A 203 5.61 -8.69 3.45
C THR A 203 6.15 -8.53 4.86
N LEU A 204 6.31 -9.63 5.63
CA LEU A 204 6.88 -9.57 6.97
C LEU A 204 8.33 -9.05 6.96
N GLY A 205 9.08 -9.31 5.88
CA GLY A 205 10.46 -8.83 5.72
C GLY A 205 10.61 -7.31 5.61
N VAL A 206 9.52 -6.58 5.37
CA VAL A 206 9.54 -5.11 5.20
C VAL A 206 8.65 -4.37 6.19
N THR A 207 7.74 -5.05 6.89
CA THR A 207 6.79 -4.41 7.81
C THR A 207 7.37 -4.24 9.22
N ASP A 208 6.99 -3.18 9.90
CA ASP A 208 7.26 -2.96 11.33
C ASP A 208 6.30 -3.80 12.18
N HIS A 209 5.05 -3.90 11.75
CA HIS A 209 4.02 -4.75 12.36
C HIS A 209 3.01 -5.21 11.30
N ALA A 210 2.24 -6.26 11.59
CA ALA A 210 1.19 -6.71 10.71
C ALA A 210 -0.05 -7.20 11.47
N TYR A 211 -1.17 -7.20 10.76
CA TYR A 211 -2.47 -7.71 11.18
C TYR A 211 -2.74 -9.01 10.43
N ILE A 212 -3.01 -10.07 11.15
CA ILE A 212 -3.41 -11.35 10.57
C ILE A 212 -4.93 -11.43 10.62
N LEU A 213 -5.55 -11.40 9.44
CA LEU A 213 -6.98 -11.59 9.29
C LEU A 213 -7.32 -13.07 9.13
N HIS A 214 -8.36 -13.53 9.82
CA HIS A 214 -8.98 -14.83 9.65
C HIS A 214 -10.49 -14.71 9.81
N GLN A 215 -11.25 -15.25 8.84
CA GLN A 215 -12.72 -15.25 8.84
C GLN A 215 -13.36 -13.88 9.11
N GLY A 216 -12.76 -12.82 8.56
CA GLY A 216 -13.25 -11.44 8.67
C GLY A 216 -12.82 -10.67 9.93
N GLN A 217 -12.11 -11.30 10.86
CA GLN A 217 -11.67 -10.70 12.12
C GLN A 217 -10.13 -10.64 12.20
N ILE A 218 -9.61 -9.76 13.06
CA ILE A 218 -8.19 -9.73 13.39
C ILE A 218 -7.88 -10.87 14.36
N LEU A 219 -7.17 -11.89 13.89
CA LEU A 219 -6.72 -13.02 14.70
C LEU A 219 -5.55 -12.66 15.61
N ALA A 220 -4.58 -11.90 15.05
CA ALA A 220 -3.38 -11.46 15.75
C ALA A 220 -2.87 -10.15 15.16
N HIS A 221 -2.14 -9.38 15.97
CA HIS A 221 -1.43 -8.16 15.57
C HIS A 221 -0.12 -8.10 16.36
N GLY A 222 0.96 -7.73 15.71
CA GLY A 222 2.27 -7.61 16.34
C GLY A 222 3.40 -7.44 15.33
N THR A 223 4.62 -7.45 15.83
CA THR A 223 5.84 -7.46 15.02
C THR A 223 5.96 -8.77 14.22
N PRO A 224 6.73 -8.80 13.13
CA PRO A 224 6.99 -10.03 12.39
C PRO A 224 7.44 -11.21 13.28
N ALA A 225 8.34 -10.95 14.24
CA ALA A 225 8.83 -11.98 15.15
C ALA A 225 7.74 -12.55 16.07
N GLU A 226 6.89 -11.70 16.63
CA GLU A 226 5.75 -12.10 17.46
C GLU A 226 4.74 -12.93 16.67
N LEU A 227 4.41 -12.50 15.43
CA LEU A 227 3.45 -13.20 14.58
C LEU A 227 3.95 -14.58 14.13
N VAL A 228 5.23 -14.70 13.81
CA VAL A 228 5.85 -16.00 13.47
C VAL A 228 5.91 -16.93 14.69
N ALA A 229 6.00 -16.40 15.91
CA ALA A 229 5.99 -17.17 17.14
C ALA A 229 4.59 -17.58 17.61
N ASP A 230 3.52 -16.89 17.19
CA ASP A 230 2.14 -17.16 17.61
C ASP A 230 1.65 -18.51 17.04
N ALA A 231 1.31 -19.44 17.94
CA ALA A 231 0.83 -20.78 17.58
C ALA A 231 -0.45 -20.76 16.75
N ARG A 232 -1.36 -19.83 17.00
CA ARG A 232 -2.64 -19.67 16.27
C ARG A 232 -2.38 -19.21 14.84
N VAL A 233 -1.43 -18.30 14.66
CA VAL A 233 -1.02 -17.78 13.33
C VAL A 233 -0.37 -18.91 12.51
N ARG A 234 0.48 -19.71 13.13
CA ARG A 234 1.09 -20.89 12.47
C ARG A 234 0.04 -21.91 12.06
N GLU A 235 -0.87 -22.26 12.95
CA GLU A 235 -1.91 -23.24 12.67
C GLU A 235 -2.82 -22.82 11.51
N VAL A 236 -3.25 -21.55 11.49
CA VAL A 236 -4.27 -21.05 10.56
C VAL A 236 -3.68 -20.57 9.23
N TYR A 237 -2.43 -20.11 9.22
CA TYR A 237 -1.92 -19.36 8.06
C TYR A 237 -0.49 -19.72 7.64
N LEU A 238 0.48 -19.77 8.55
CA LEU A 238 1.88 -19.94 8.19
C LEU A 238 2.27 -21.40 7.92
N GLY A 239 1.59 -22.35 8.58
CA GLY A 239 2.00 -23.75 8.59
C GLY A 239 3.18 -24.01 9.56
N HIS A 240 3.40 -25.29 9.88
CA HIS A 240 4.42 -25.68 10.90
C HIS A 240 5.87 -25.49 10.43
N SER A 241 6.11 -25.43 9.12
CA SER A 241 7.45 -25.34 8.51
C SER A 241 7.88 -23.91 8.15
N PHE A 242 7.09 -22.90 8.53
CA PHE A 242 7.46 -21.51 8.28
C PHE A 242 8.58 -21.09 9.25
N ALA A 243 9.79 -20.90 8.71
CA ALA A 243 11.00 -20.44 9.41
C ALA A 243 11.58 -19.21 8.69
#